data_d6c8692962c074197e4cc35aeaa0449d
#
_entry.id   d6c8692962c074197e4cc35aeaa0449d
#
_cell.length_a   1.000
_cell.length_b   1.000
_cell.length_c   1.000
_cell.angle_alpha   90.00
_cell.angle_beta   90.00
_cell.angle_gamma   90.00
#
_symmetry.space_group_name_H-M   'P 1'
#
loop_
_entity.id
_entity.type
_entity.pdbx_description
1 polymer ?
#
loop_
_entity_poly.entity_id
_entity_poly.type
_entity_poly.pdbx_seq_one_letter_code
_entity_poly.pdbx_strand_id
1 'polypeptide(L)'
;LSLLLKALNDNLGDDFGISEMVGVDKSVLYYMHSTSPSGKIFNFANSGSTAPAAEPIYFYFSRAFNQPEVAAFYRDILSKTVQSGNYFRFYFLSIPWYDTASSPADALPKLKVYEGINDIIVFNGNRNIPNSLYLIAKTGDPDMAHQQLDIGTFIIETNGIRWTDDLGSDNYGLPGFWDYKPDGQRWTYFRNSNFSHNTLSIDHRLQNSAGTGEIDRLDNK
;
A
#
# COMPACT_ATOMS: atom_id res chain seq x y z
N LEU A 1 14.66 -2.90 6.70
CA LEU A 1 15.26 -1.57 6.58
C LEU A 1 15.45 -0.90 7.94
N SER A 2 14.40 -0.70 8.77
CA SER A 2 14.52 -0.02 10.09
C SER A 2 15.53 -0.66 11.03
N LEU A 3 15.60 -2.00 11.09
CA LEU A 3 16.61 -2.71 11.88
C LEU A 3 18.03 -2.43 11.38
N LEU A 4 18.22 -2.36 10.07
CA LEU A 4 19.50 -2.01 9.47
C LEU A 4 19.90 -0.59 9.82
N LEU A 5 19.03 0.38 9.56
CA LEU A 5 19.26 1.79 9.90
C LEU A 5 19.59 1.97 11.38
N LYS A 6 18.79 1.33 12.25
CA LYS A 6 19.04 1.37 13.70
C LYS A 6 20.40 0.78 14.06
N ALA A 7 20.75 -0.37 13.50
CA ALA A 7 22.02 -1.04 13.79
C ALA A 7 23.22 -0.22 13.29
N LEU A 8 23.14 0.36 12.10
CA LEU A 8 24.18 1.23 11.56
C LEU A 8 24.38 2.48 12.41
N ASN A 9 23.32 3.19 12.73
CA ASN A 9 23.40 4.40 13.56
C ASN A 9 23.90 4.10 14.97
N ASP A 10 23.47 3.01 15.62
CA ASP A 10 23.87 2.69 16.98
C ASP A 10 25.32 2.23 17.08
N ASN A 11 25.84 1.52 16.08
CA ASN A 11 27.18 0.92 16.15
C ASN A 11 28.25 1.73 15.41
N LEU A 12 27.87 2.43 14.35
CA LEU A 12 28.79 3.17 13.49
C LEU A 12 28.56 4.67 13.51
N GLY A 13 27.43 5.14 14.06
CA GLY A 13 27.06 6.56 14.08
C GLY A 13 26.69 7.12 12.70
N ASP A 14 26.54 6.26 11.68
CA ASP A 14 26.30 6.66 10.30
C ASP A 14 25.51 5.54 9.59
N ASP A 15 24.49 5.92 8.86
CA ASP A 15 23.72 4.98 8.01
C ASP A 15 24.14 5.00 6.54
N PHE A 16 25.23 5.66 6.22
CA PHE A 16 25.81 5.78 4.88
C PHE A 16 24.85 6.36 3.83
N GLY A 17 23.99 7.29 4.25
CA GLY A 17 23.02 7.96 3.39
C GLY A 17 21.80 7.12 3.03
N ILE A 18 21.59 5.95 3.64
CA ILE A 18 20.45 5.08 3.33
C ILE A 18 19.14 5.78 3.71
N SER A 19 19.08 6.49 4.83
CA SER A 19 17.88 7.23 5.24
C SER A 19 17.53 8.39 4.30
N GLU A 20 18.51 8.92 3.58
CA GLU A 20 18.36 10.03 2.63
C GLU A 20 17.96 9.58 1.22
N MET A 21 17.96 8.27 0.97
CA MET A 21 17.55 7.73 -0.33
C MET A 21 16.08 8.11 -0.62
N VAL A 22 15.84 8.47 -1.89
CA VAL A 22 14.51 8.90 -2.36
C VAL A 22 13.44 7.87 -2.02
N GLY A 23 12.40 8.30 -1.31
CA GLY A 23 11.23 7.49 -0.98
C GLY A 23 11.35 6.70 0.33
N VAL A 24 12.52 6.64 0.97
CA VAL A 24 12.67 5.94 2.25
C VAL A 24 11.79 6.59 3.32
N ASP A 25 11.80 7.90 3.43
CA ASP A 25 10.95 8.69 4.32
C ASP A 25 9.44 8.51 4.04
N LYS A 26 9.07 8.22 2.80
CA LYS A 26 7.67 8.10 2.36
C LYS A 26 7.11 6.68 2.47
N SER A 27 7.95 5.68 2.69
CA SER A 27 7.54 4.28 2.62
C SER A 27 6.43 3.92 3.61
N VAL A 28 6.50 4.40 4.86
CA VAL A 28 5.44 4.15 5.86
C VAL A 28 4.22 5.07 5.67
N LEU A 29 4.41 6.28 5.13
CA LEU A 29 3.31 7.15 4.74
C LEU A 29 2.48 6.55 3.60
N TYR A 30 3.14 5.95 2.61
CA TYR A 30 2.45 5.20 1.56
C TYR A 30 1.56 4.12 2.15
N TYR A 31 2.10 3.31 3.05
CA TYR A 31 1.35 2.24 3.68
C TYR A 31 0.14 2.75 4.48
N MET A 32 0.33 3.84 5.23
CA MET A 32 -0.75 4.49 5.96
C MET A 32 -1.84 5.03 5.02
N HIS A 33 -1.46 5.66 3.90
CA HIS A 33 -2.41 6.14 2.90
C HIS A 33 -3.13 4.99 2.18
N SER A 34 -2.44 3.88 1.90
CA SER A 34 -3.03 2.70 1.26
C SER A 34 -3.94 1.88 2.18
N THR A 35 -3.96 2.19 3.48
CA THR A 35 -4.91 1.61 4.43
C THR A 35 -6.18 2.45 4.45
N SER A 36 -7.30 1.85 4.09
CA SER A 36 -8.60 2.51 4.06
C SER A 36 -9.20 2.74 5.46
N PRO A 37 -10.25 3.55 5.60
CA PRO A 37 -10.96 3.75 6.87
C PRO A 37 -11.51 2.47 7.50
N SER A 38 -11.86 1.44 6.71
CA SER A 38 -12.27 0.12 7.23
C SER A 38 -11.10 -0.70 7.79
N GLY A 39 -9.87 -0.25 7.62
CA GLY A 39 -8.67 -0.94 8.05
C GLY A 39 -8.13 -1.96 7.05
N LYS A 40 -8.76 -2.12 5.89
CA LYS A 40 -8.21 -2.94 4.79
C LYS A 40 -7.17 -2.15 4.00
N ILE A 41 -6.13 -2.84 3.52
CA ILE A 41 -5.17 -2.19 2.62
C ILE A 41 -5.68 -2.16 1.17
N PHE A 42 -5.14 -1.25 0.37
CA PHE A 42 -5.25 -1.32 -1.08
C PHE A 42 -4.46 -2.52 -1.57
N ASN A 43 -5.17 -3.53 -1.96
CA ASN A 43 -4.58 -4.70 -2.59
C ASN A 43 -4.66 -4.57 -4.10
N PHE A 44 -3.55 -4.86 -4.75
CA PHE A 44 -3.41 -4.97 -6.20
C PHE A 44 -2.36 -6.03 -6.50
N ALA A 45 -2.25 -6.43 -7.74
CA ALA A 45 -1.35 -7.51 -8.13
C ALA A 45 -1.63 -8.78 -7.28
N ASN A 46 -0.61 -9.44 -6.79
CA ASN A 46 -0.78 -10.64 -5.97
C ASN A 46 -1.03 -10.37 -4.48
N SER A 47 -1.31 -9.13 -4.08
CA SER A 47 -1.52 -8.78 -2.67
C SER A 47 -2.93 -9.13 -2.19
N GLY A 48 -3.03 -9.54 -0.93
CA GLY A 48 -4.33 -9.67 -0.25
C GLY A 48 -4.73 -8.38 0.46
N SER A 49 -6.02 -8.22 0.75
CA SER A 49 -6.60 -7.02 1.41
C SER A 49 -6.51 -7.04 2.94
N THR A 50 -5.78 -7.98 3.52
CA THR A 50 -5.69 -8.14 4.98
C THR A 50 -5.14 -6.87 5.62
N ALA A 51 -5.73 -6.49 6.74
CA ALA A 51 -5.27 -5.36 7.55
C ALA A 51 -3.78 -5.47 7.89
N PRO A 52 -3.09 -4.32 8.01
CA PRO A 52 -1.69 -4.30 8.32
C PRO A 52 -1.37 -5.00 9.64
N ALA A 53 -0.28 -5.75 9.64
CA ALA A 53 0.29 -6.29 10.87
C ALA A 53 0.91 -5.16 11.72
N ALA A 54 0.93 -5.34 13.03
CA ALA A 54 1.61 -4.41 13.93
C ALA A 54 3.13 -4.54 13.80
N GLU A 55 3.72 -3.78 12.90
CA GLU A 55 5.17 -3.74 12.68
C GLU A 55 5.82 -2.54 13.35
N PRO A 56 6.82 -2.73 14.22
CA PRO A 56 7.45 -1.64 14.98
C PRO A 56 8.20 -0.62 14.12
N ILE A 57 8.42 -0.91 12.84
CA ILE A 57 9.03 0.01 11.87
C ILE A 57 8.37 1.39 11.88
N TYR A 58 7.05 1.46 12.10
CA TYR A 58 6.32 2.73 12.11
C TYR A 58 6.78 3.67 13.21
N PHE A 59 7.04 3.18 14.42
CA PHE A 59 7.59 4.01 15.49
C PHE A 59 9.02 4.46 15.19
N TYR A 60 9.84 3.59 14.61
CA TYR A 60 11.18 3.99 14.21
C TYR A 60 11.14 5.11 13.17
N PHE A 61 10.31 4.96 12.11
CA PHE A 61 10.19 5.94 11.05
C PHE A 61 9.54 7.25 11.52
N SER A 62 8.54 7.17 12.42
CA SER A 62 7.94 8.35 13.02
C SER A 62 8.99 9.28 13.64
N ARG A 63 9.93 8.70 14.39
CA ARG A 63 11.02 9.46 15.02
C ARG A 63 12.09 9.88 14.03
N ALA A 64 12.56 8.95 13.20
CA ALA A 64 13.66 9.19 12.26
C ALA A 64 13.33 10.31 11.26
N PHE A 65 12.06 10.39 10.84
CA PHE A 65 11.60 11.33 9.80
C PHE A 65 10.63 12.40 10.33
N ASN A 66 10.47 12.52 11.65
CA ASN A 66 9.57 13.49 12.28
C ASN A 66 8.13 13.43 11.71
N GLN A 67 7.53 12.23 11.73
CA GLN A 67 6.21 11.93 11.20
C GLN A 67 5.24 11.49 12.32
N PRO A 68 4.77 12.42 13.18
CA PRO A 68 3.95 12.07 14.34
C PRO A 68 2.61 11.42 14.00
N GLU A 69 2.08 11.65 12.80
CA GLU A 69 0.88 11.00 12.25
C GLU A 69 1.08 9.48 12.08
N VAL A 70 2.30 9.05 11.73
CA VAL A 70 2.67 7.63 11.62
C VAL A 70 2.62 6.97 13.00
N ALA A 71 3.15 7.63 14.03
CA ALA A 71 3.07 7.11 15.40
C ALA A 71 1.62 6.96 15.87
N ALA A 72 0.79 7.96 15.61
CA ALA A 72 -0.63 7.95 15.97
C ALA A 72 -1.39 6.80 15.28
N PHE A 73 -1.18 6.63 13.97
CA PHE A 73 -1.75 5.55 13.18
C PHE A 73 -1.33 4.17 13.70
N TYR A 74 -0.04 4.01 13.98
CA TYR A 74 0.47 2.72 14.43
C TYR A 74 0.02 2.35 15.84
N ARG A 75 -0.15 3.31 16.74
CA ARG A 75 -0.72 3.02 18.08
C ARG A 75 -2.13 2.43 18.00
N ASP A 76 -2.96 2.89 17.08
CA ASP A 76 -4.29 2.32 16.86
C ASP A 76 -4.19 0.86 16.38
N ILE A 77 -3.33 0.57 15.42
CA ILE A 77 -3.08 -0.80 14.94
C ILE A 77 -2.54 -1.67 16.07
N LEU A 78 -1.55 -1.18 16.81
CA LEU A 78 -0.94 -1.92 17.92
C LEU A 78 -1.96 -2.25 19.00
N SER A 79 -2.83 -1.31 19.35
CA SER A 79 -3.91 -1.52 20.32
C SER A 79 -4.85 -2.65 19.87
N LYS A 80 -5.29 -2.64 18.63
CA LYS A 80 -6.12 -3.68 18.03
C LYS A 80 -5.42 -5.04 18.00
N THR A 81 -4.12 -5.04 17.67
CA THR A 81 -3.29 -6.25 17.67
C THR A 81 -3.16 -6.86 19.06
N VAL A 82 -2.91 -6.05 20.08
CA VAL A 82 -2.83 -6.49 21.47
C VAL A 82 -4.17 -7.11 21.93
N GLN A 83 -5.29 -6.48 21.56
CA GLN A 83 -6.62 -6.99 21.91
C GLN A 83 -6.95 -8.32 21.21
N SER A 84 -6.52 -8.51 19.96
CA SER A 84 -6.78 -9.73 19.18
C SER A 84 -5.79 -10.85 19.45
N GLY A 85 -4.65 -10.58 20.03
CA GLY A 85 -3.57 -11.54 20.24
C GLY A 85 -2.82 -11.97 18.98
N ASN A 86 -3.05 -11.32 17.83
CA ASN A 86 -2.43 -11.64 16.54
C ASN A 86 -1.10 -10.90 16.40
N TYR A 87 -0.07 -11.39 17.07
CA TYR A 87 1.24 -10.74 17.08
C TYR A 87 2.09 -11.09 15.87
N PHE A 88 2.70 -10.06 15.26
CA PHE A 88 3.75 -10.26 14.28
C PHE A 88 5.10 -10.53 14.96
N ARG A 89 5.99 -11.24 14.26
CA ARG A 89 7.28 -11.74 14.81
C ARG A 89 8.11 -10.72 15.58
N PHE A 90 8.13 -9.47 15.15
CA PHE A 90 8.96 -8.41 15.73
C PHE A 90 8.18 -7.40 16.58
N TYR A 91 6.93 -7.68 16.93
CA TYR A 91 6.06 -6.72 17.65
C TYR A 91 6.70 -6.24 18.97
N PHE A 92 7.53 -7.04 19.61
CA PHE A 92 8.20 -6.70 20.87
C PHE A 92 9.11 -5.47 20.75
N LEU A 93 9.63 -5.16 19.55
CA LEU A 93 10.39 -3.94 19.27
C LEU A 93 9.51 -2.67 19.36
N SER A 94 8.21 -2.82 19.37
CA SER A 94 7.31 -1.69 19.64
C SER A 94 7.54 -1.09 21.04
N ILE A 95 8.06 -1.85 22.00
CA ILE A 95 8.33 -1.37 23.37
C ILE A 95 9.47 -0.35 23.37
N PRO A 96 10.72 -0.67 22.93
CA PRO A 96 11.83 0.27 22.93
C PRO A 96 11.67 1.40 21.92
N TRP A 97 10.87 1.18 20.86
CA TRP A 97 10.64 2.20 19.83
C TRP A 97 9.34 2.97 20.02
N TYR A 98 8.59 2.68 21.09
CA TYR A 98 7.29 3.31 21.34
C TYR A 98 7.38 4.84 21.26
N ASP A 99 6.52 5.42 20.44
CA ASP A 99 6.45 6.84 20.19
C ASP A 99 5.08 7.39 20.64
N THR A 100 5.10 8.38 21.52
CA THR A 100 3.91 9.07 22.03
C THR A 100 3.55 10.30 21.19
N ALA A 101 4.35 10.64 20.19
CA ALA A 101 4.06 11.77 19.31
C ALA A 101 2.64 11.65 18.74
N SER A 102 1.97 12.77 18.65
CA SER A 102 0.61 12.85 18.12
C SER A 102 0.51 13.98 17.10
N SER A 103 -0.33 13.75 16.11
CA SER A 103 -0.71 14.76 15.13
C SER A 103 -2.23 14.78 15.03
N PRO A 104 -2.85 15.90 14.66
CA PRO A 104 -4.26 15.91 14.32
C PRO A 104 -4.57 14.84 13.29
N ALA A 105 -5.71 14.18 13.44
CA ALA A 105 -6.08 13.06 12.59
C ALA A 105 -6.33 13.45 11.10
N ASP A 106 -6.46 14.73 10.82
CA ASP A 106 -6.60 15.34 9.49
C ASP A 106 -5.29 15.96 8.96
N ALA A 107 -4.16 15.69 9.62
CA ALA A 107 -2.85 16.19 9.18
C ALA A 107 -2.38 15.58 7.84
N LEU A 108 -2.96 14.46 7.42
CA LEU A 108 -2.66 13.88 6.13
C LEU A 108 -3.29 14.66 4.98
N PRO A 109 -2.57 14.85 3.87
CA PRO A 109 -3.15 15.44 2.68
C PRO A 109 -4.32 14.59 2.19
N LYS A 110 -5.42 15.25 1.82
CA LYS A 110 -6.60 14.56 1.29
C LYS A 110 -6.34 13.90 -0.06
N LEU A 111 -5.45 14.46 -0.84
CA LEU A 111 -5.03 13.94 -2.14
C LEU A 111 -3.51 13.77 -2.13
N LYS A 112 -3.04 12.57 -2.48
CA LYS A 112 -1.63 12.24 -2.57
C LYS A 112 -1.35 11.39 -3.79
N VAL A 113 -0.25 11.68 -4.48
CA VAL A 113 0.32 10.82 -5.53
C VAL A 113 1.64 10.28 -5.03
N TYR A 114 1.86 9.01 -5.29
CA TYR A 114 3.13 8.32 -5.18
C TYR A 114 3.56 7.89 -6.56
N GLU A 115 4.59 8.54 -7.05
CA GLU A 115 5.17 8.27 -8.36
C GLU A 115 6.14 7.09 -8.26
N GLY A 116 6.11 6.22 -9.26
CA GLY A 116 6.96 5.04 -9.32
C GLY A 116 6.67 4.17 -10.54
N ILE A 117 7.07 2.91 -10.50
CA ILE A 117 6.70 1.94 -11.55
C ILE A 117 5.18 1.80 -11.64
N ASN A 118 4.52 1.82 -10.49
CA ASN A 118 3.08 2.00 -10.40
C ASN A 118 2.84 3.37 -9.74
N ASP A 119 2.31 4.31 -10.48
CA ASP A 119 1.82 5.52 -9.83
C ASP A 119 0.57 5.19 -9.06
N ILE A 120 0.52 5.63 -7.82
CA ILE A 120 -0.62 5.43 -6.93
C ILE A 120 -1.20 6.79 -6.58
N ILE A 121 -2.48 6.97 -6.84
CA ILE A 121 -3.24 8.13 -6.39
C ILE A 121 -4.16 7.73 -5.25
N VAL A 122 -4.12 8.50 -4.17
CA VAL A 122 -5.00 8.31 -3.02
C VAL A 122 -5.79 9.58 -2.78
N PHE A 123 -7.10 9.46 -2.79
CA PHE A 123 -8.00 10.44 -2.20
C PHE A 123 -8.54 9.87 -0.90
N ASN A 124 -8.14 10.50 0.20
CA ASN A 124 -8.55 10.12 1.54
C ASN A 124 -9.30 11.31 2.14
N GLY A 125 -10.60 11.24 2.20
CA GLY A 125 -11.40 12.23 2.89
C GLY A 125 -11.00 12.34 4.37
N ASN A 126 -11.89 12.66 5.25
CA ASN A 126 -11.55 12.69 6.67
C ASN A 126 -11.71 11.29 7.30
N ARG A 127 -10.62 10.64 7.69
CA ARG A 127 -10.60 9.30 8.30
C ARG A 127 -11.42 9.20 9.59
N ASN A 128 -11.65 10.32 10.27
CA ASN A 128 -12.47 10.38 11.49
C ASN A 128 -13.96 10.48 11.21
N ILE A 129 -14.35 10.66 9.95
CA ILE A 129 -15.75 10.72 9.53
C ILE A 129 -16.10 9.38 8.88
N PRO A 130 -16.95 8.54 9.49
CA PRO A 130 -17.28 7.22 8.96
C PRO A 130 -17.79 7.21 7.53
N ASN A 131 -18.44 8.30 7.11
CA ASN A 131 -19.04 8.45 5.78
C ASN A 131 -18.12 9.14 4.76
N SER A 132 -16.85 9.35 5.12
CA SER A 132 -15.90 9.99 4.22
C SER A 132 -15.55 9.09 3.05
N LEU A 133 -15.39 9.68 1.89
CA LEU A 133 -14.95 8.97 0.69
C LEU A 133 -13.45 8.63 0.82
N TYR A 134 -13.13 7.40 0.55
CA TYR A 134 -11.78 6.93 0.27
C TYR A 134 -11.74 6.36 -1.14
N LEU A 135 -10.80 6.81 -1.93
CA LEU A 135 -10.52 6.30 -3.27
C LEU A 135 -9.02 6.13 -3.41
N ILE A 136 -8.62 4.99 -3.92
CA ILE A 136 -7.24 4.73 -4.30
C ILE A 136 -7.22 4.03 -5.65
N ALA A 137 -6.30 4.43 -6.51
CA ALA A 137 -6.12 3.84 -7.82
C ALA A 137 -4.64 3.73 -8.16
N LYS A 138 -4.31 2.83 -9.07
CA LYS A 138 -2.95 2.68 -9.58
C LYS A 138 -2.92 2.70 -11.10
N THR A 139 -1.77 3.09 -11.62
CA THR A 139 -1.33 2.83 -12.98
C THR A 139 -0.37 1.64 -13.00
N GLY A 140 0.62 1.61 -13.86
CA GLY A 140 1.76 0.71 -13.74
C GLY A 140 2.10 -0.05 -15.01
N ASP A 141 2.91 -1.09 -14.80
CA ASP A 141 3.49 -1.95 -15.82
C ASP A 141 3.19 -3.42 -15.48
N PRO A 142 2.34 -4.12 -16.26
CA PRO A 142 2.03 -5.54 -16.02
C PRO A 142 3.21 -6.48 -16.19
N ASP A 143 4.26 -6.08 -16.92
CA ASP A 143 5.46 -6.90 -17.14
C ASP A 143 6.40 -6.98 -15.93
N MET A 144 5.98 -6.47 -14.79
CA MET A 144 6.72 -6.59 -13.54
C MET A 144 6.32 -7.82 -12.74
N ALA A 145 7.26 -8.35 -11.96
CA ALA A 145 7.00 -9.51 -11.10
C ALA A 145 5.79 -9.31 -10.20
N HIS A 146 4.93 -10.32 -10.11
CA HIS A 146 3.67 -10.32 -9.35
C HIS A 146 2.56 -9.40 -9.87
N GLN A 147 2.78 -8.60 -10.91
CA GLN A 147 1.75 -7.75 -11.49
C GLN A 147 0.69 -8.57 -12.27
N GLN A 148 -0.43 -7.94 -12.48
CA GLN A 148 -1.61 -8.48 -13.19
C GLN A 148 -2.03 -7.49 -14.26
N LEU A 149 -3.01 -7.84 -15.10
CA LEU A 149 -3.58 -6.89 -16.06
C LEU A 149 -4.57 -5.97 -15.35
N ASP A 150 -4.05 -5.11 -14.50
CA ASP A 150 -4.80 -4.30 -13.55
C ASP A 150 -4.46 -2.80 -13.62
N ILE A 151 -3.96 -2.33 -14.79
CA ILE A 151 -3.72 -0.89 -15.03
C ILE A 151 -5.04 -0.13 -14.88
N GLY A 152 -5.03 0.92 -14.06
CA GLY A 152 -6.21 1.73 -13.79
C GLY A 152 -7.15 1.11 -12.76
N THR A 153 -6.75 0.03 -12.08
CA THR A 153 -7.58 -0.54 -11.01
C THR A 153 -7.74 0.44 -9.85
N PHE A 154 -8.93 0.45 -9.26
CA PHE A 154 -9.25 1.33 -8.15
C PHE A 154 -10.07 0.62 -7.07
N ILE A 155 -10.01 1.18 -5.87
CA ILE A 155 -10.88 0.82 -4.75
C ILE A 155 -11.61 2.07 -4.28
N ILE A 156 -12.92 1.94 -4.08
CA ILE A 156 -13.78 2.96 -3.48
C ILE A 156 -14.35 2.42 -2.18
N GLU A 157 -14.28 3.26 -1.16
CA GLU A 157 -14.87 2.97 0.14
C GLU A 157 -15.57 4.22 0.68
N THR A 158 -16.78 4.05 1.17
CA THR A 158 -17.56 5.11 1.85
C THR A 158 -18.57 4.46 2.78
N ASN A 159 -18.98 5.19 3.81
CA ASN A 159 -19.89 4.68 4.84
C ASN A 159 -19.41 3.40 5.53
N GLY A 160 -18.09 3.20 5.63
CA GLY A 160 -17.49 1.98 6.19
C GLY A 160 -17.65 0.75 5.29
N ILE A 161 -18.12 0.92 4.06
CA ILE A 161 -18.33 -0.16 3.09
C ILE A 161 -17.33 0.00 1.96
N ARG A 162 -16.59 -1.07 1.66
CA ARG A 162 -15.76 -1.19 0.47
C ARG A 162 -16.65 -1.66 -0.68
N TRP A 163 -16.89 -0.77 -1.64
CA TRP A 163 -17.78 -0.99 -2.77
C TRP A 163 -17.12 -1.75 -3.90
N THR A 164 -15.83 -1.59 -4.06
CA THR A 164 -15.01 -2.33 -5.02
C THR A 164 -13.90 -3.03 -4.26
N ASP A 165 -13.59 -4.25 -4.61
CA ASP A 165 -12.51 -5.03 -3.98
C ASP A 165 -11.69 -5.72 -5.07
N ASP A 166 -10.48 -6.12 -4.74
CA ASP A 166 -9.61 -6.91 -5.59
C ASP A 166 -9.54 -8.34 -5.06
N LEU A 167 -9.54 -9.32 -5.95
CA LEU A 167 -9.56 -10.74 -5.57
C LEU A 167 -8.19 -11.27 -5.12
N GLY A 168 -7.15 -10.46 -5.29
CA GLY A 168 -5.77 -10.88 -5.01
C GLY A 168 -5.25 -11.95 -5.96
N SER A 169 -4.21 -12.67 -5.54
CA SER A 169 -3.57 -13.67 -6.39
C SER A 169 -4.42 -14.91 -6.59
N ASP A 170 -4.20 -15.56 -7.72
CA ASP A 170 -4.59 -16.94 -7.94
C ASP A 170 -3.56 -17.91 -7.35
N ASN A 171 -3.79 -19.22 -7.49
CA ASN A 171 -2.87 -20.24 -7.00
C ASN A 171 -1.56 -20.23 -7.81
N TYR A 172 -0.45 -20.01 -7.14
CA TYR A 172 0.89 -19.96 -7.73
C TYR A 172 1.36 -21.27 -8.38
N GLY A 173 0.73 -22.40 -8.06
CA GLY A 173 1.01 -23.71 -8.64
C GLY A 173 0.29 -23.98 -9.97
N LEU A 174 -0.51 -23.05 -10.47
CA LEU A 174 -1.18 -23.21 -11.77
C LEU A 174 -0.15 -23.28 -12.91
N PRO A 175 -0.36 -24.15 -13.92
CA PRO A 175 0.52 -24.23 -15.08
C PRO A 175 0.67 -22.87 -15.76
N GLY A 176 1.90 -22.44 -16.06
CA GLY A 176 2.15 -21.14 -16.69
C GLY A 176 1.79 -19.91 -15.86
N PHE A 177 1.57 -20.05 -14.54
CA PHE A 177 1.28 -18.89 -13.66
C PHE A 177 2.38 -17.81 -13.72
N TRP A 178 3.61 -18.20 -13.97
CA TRP A 178 4.79 -17.32 -14.06
C TRP A 178 5.20 -17.02 -15.50
N ASP A 179 4.33 -17.30 -16.49
CA ASP A 179 4.57 -16.99 -17.89
C ASP A 179 4.10 -15.56 -18.22
N TYR A 180 5.00 -14.60 -18.11
CA TYR A 180 4.76 -13.17 -18.32
C TYR A 180 4.86 -12.72 -19.78
N LYS A 181 5.09 -13.63 -20.72
CA LYS A 181 5.08 -13.28 -22.15
C LYS A 181 3.74 -12.63 -22.54
N PRO A 182 3.73 -11.81 -23.61
CA PRO A 182 2.50 -11.10 -24.02
C PRO A 182 1.27 -12.02 -24.25
N ASP A 183 1.50 -13.24 -24.75
CA ASP A 183 0.50 -14.28 -24.96
C ASP A 183 0.57 -15.42 -23.94
N GLY A 184 1.26 -15.17 -22.81
CA GLY A 184 1.51 -16.15 -21.77
C GLY A 184 0.24 -16.67 -21.12
N GLN A 185 0.30 -17.93 -20.65
CA GLN A 185 -0.82 -18.59 -19.99
C GLN A 185 -1.29 -17.85 -18.72
N ARG A 186 -0.41 -17.10 -18.07
CA ARG A 186 -0.72 -16.27 -16.90
C ARG A 186 -1.98 -15.41 -17.12
N TRP A 187 -2.10 -14.81 -18.27
CA TRP A 187 -3.14 -13.84 -18.58
C TRP A 187 -4.51 -14.47 -18.87
N THR A 188 -4.55 -15.80 -19.02
CA THR A 188 -5.80 -16.56 -19.19
C THR A 188 -6.50 -16.86 -17.87
N TYR A 189 -5.81 -16.73 -16.74
CA TYR A 189 -6.39 -16.90 -15.41
C TYR A 189 -7.22 -15.69 -15.03
N PHE A 190 -8.44 -15.93 -14.53
CA PHE A 190 -9.40 -14.86 -14.25
C PHE A 190 -8.82 -13.77 -13.35
N ARG A 191 -8.18 -14.15 -12.24
CA ARG A 191 -7.62 -13.18 -11.28
C ARG A 191 -6.41 -12.41 -11.78
N ASN A 192 -5.74 -12.87 -12.82
CA ASN A 192 -4.60 -12.19 -13.42
C ASN A 192 -5.01 -11.33 -14.63
N SER A 193 -6.25 -11.47 -15.09
CA SER A 193 -6.80 -10.74 -16.24
C SER A 193 -7.55 -9.49 -15.80
N ASN A 194 -7.62 -8.49 -16.66
CA ASN A 194 -8.38 -7.26 -16.39
C ASN A 194 -9.88 -7.48 -16.17
N PHE A 195 -10.42 -8.63 -16.45
CA PHE A 195 -11.83 -8.95 -16.24
C PHE A 195 -12.19 -9.17 -14.76
N SER A 196 -11.21 -9.37 -13.89
CA SER A 196 -11.42 -9.52 -12.44
C SER A 196 -11.13 -8.24 -11.65
N HIS A 197 -10.64 -7.21 -12.31
CA HIS A 197 -10.22 -5.96 -11.67
C HIS A 197 -11.20 -4.82 -11.91
N ASN A 198 -11.15 -3.83 -11.04
CA ASN A 198 -11.97 -2.62 -11.16
C ASN A 198 -11.29 -1.64 -12.13
N THR A 199 -11.21 -2.01 -13.39
CA THR A 199 -10.54 -1.25 -14.43
C THR A 199 -11.32 -1.26 -15.74
N LEU A 200 -10.87 -0.49 -16.72
CA LEU A 200 -11.49 -0.46 -18.04
C LEU A 200 -11.13 -1.70 -18.87
N SER A 201 -12.14 -2.32 -19.45
CA SER A 201 -11.99 -3.31 -20.51
C SER A 201 -12.49 -2.73 -21.82
N ILE A 202 -11.66 -2.74 -22.86
CA ILE A 202 -11.99 -2.22 -24.18
C ILE A 202 -12.27 -3.41 -25.11
N ASP A 203 -13.42 -3.38 -25.79
CA ASP A 203 -13.86 -4.43 -26.75
C ASP A 203 -13.83 -5.86 -26.16
N HIS A 204 -14.06 -6.01 -24.86
CA HIS A 204 -13.95 -7.29 -24.15
C HIS A 204 -12.62 -8.02 -24.40
N ARG A 205 -11.53 -7.27 -24.50
CA ARG A 205 -10.19 -7.79 -24.69
C ARG A 205 -9.35 -7.67 -23.41
N LEU A 206 -8.32 -8.50 -23.35
CA LEU A 206 -7.27 -8.36 -22.34
C LEU A 206 -6.53 -7.03 -22.54
N GLN A 207 -6.13 -6.41 -21.46
CA GLN A 207 -5.15 -5.32 -21.50
C GLN A 207 -3.85 -5.82 -22.14
N ASN A 208 -3.15 -4.92 -22.82
CA ASN A 208 -1.83 -5.25 -23.35
C ASN A 208 -0.84 -5.45 -22.20
N SER A 209 -0.29 -6.65 -22.05
CA SER A 209 0.68 -6.98 -21.00
C SER A 209 2.03 -6.24 -21.15
N ALA A 210 2.32 -5.69 -22.33
CA ALA A 210 3.45 -4.80 -22.58
C ALA A 210 3.04 -3.30 -22.55
N GLY A 211 1.82 -3.00 -22.16
CA GLY A 211 1.33 -1.64 -22.02
C GLY A 211 1.73 -1.04 -20.67
N THR A 212 1.89 0.27 -20.64
CA THR A 212 2.16 1.02 -19.40
C THR A 212 1.09 2.08 -19.18
N GLY A 213 0.89 2.46 -17.93
CA GLY A 213 0.02 3.57 -17.55
C GLY A 213 0.76 4.54 -16.65
N GLU A 214 0.45 5.82 -16.78
CA GLU A 214 0.96 6.89 -15.93
C GLU A 214 -0.17 7.85 -15.53
N ILE A 215 0.05 8.63 -14.47
CA ILE A 215 -0.84 9.72 -14.11
C ILE A 215 -0.36 10.98 -14.82
N ASP A 216 -1.02 11.34 -15.90
CA ASP A 216 -0.66 12.50 -16.73
C ASP A 216 -0.95 13.82 -16.00
N ARG A 217 -2.10 13.92 -15.32
CA ARG A 217 -2.54 15.19 -14.74
C ARG A 217 -3.47 15.02 -13.54
N LEU A 218 -3.29 15.87 -12.55
CA LEU A 218 -4.20 16.09 -11.44
C LEU A 218 -4.75 17.52 -11.49
N ASP A 219 -6.05 17.65 -11.67
CA ASP A 219 -6.74 18.94 -11.54
C ASP A 219 -7.31 19.07 -10.13
N ASN A 220 -6.71 19.94 -9.32
CA ASN A 220 -7.28 20.38 -8.05
C ASN A 220 -8.31 21.49 -8.32
N LYS A 221 -9.53 21.12 -8.70
CA LYS A 221 -10.66 22.07 -8.80
C LYS A 221 -11.57 21.93 -7.61
#